data_22b8cb5ff3ec6762383226110746d3c0
#
_entry.id   22b8cb5ff3ec6762383226110746d3c0
#
_cell.length_a   1.000
_cell.length_b   1.000
_cell.length_c   1.000
_cell.angle_alpha   90.00
_cell.angle_beta   90.00
_cell.angle_gamma   90.00
#
_symmetry.space_group_name_H-M   'P 1'
#
loop_
_entity.id
_entity.type
_entity.pdbx_description
1 polymer ?
#
loop_
_entity_poly.entity_id
_entity_poly.type
_entity_poly.pdbx_seq_one_letter_code
_entity_poly.pdbx_strand_id
1 'polypeptide(L)'
;MNRLIILLIGVLATTSVFAQGPPIFTETPILLGLDGGGMRTFGRFIVKENATVYVQPLAIPYNLGSKTQIGIAGRFININLNNFESVSGFGDLTFFLKQQLYQKDGKGKTFRIIAKLDQVFPIGKTSSMPSIGSDSWQSQLSLVTGYVTLKYGIYGQVGYNLTSNGLPDNLIYNAAFVYPLLPQKYPPNQLNLNIGINGKFFTDVNSNTILASGGIQWITSKTALFEAGIQIPIVEEVPKAQKTNYVLTFGTRILIF
;
A
#
# COMPACT_ATOMS: atom_id res chain seq x y z
N MET A 1 20.85 17.11 45.44
CA MET A 1 19.93 15.99 45.23
C MET A 1 18.79 16.32 44.26
N ASN A 2 18.26 17.54 44.22
CA ASN A 2 17.05 17.88 43.39
C ASN A 2 17.32 18.00 41.88
N ARG A 3 18.54 18.24 41.40
CA ARG A 3 18.84 18.35 39.97
C ARG A 3 18.90 16.99 39.23
N LEU A 4 19.27 15.93 39.95
CA LEU A 4 19.33 14.57 39.38
C LEU A 4 17.92 13.99 39.18
N ILE A 5 16.99 14.32 40.07
CA ILE A 5 15.59 13.88 39.99
C ILE A 5 14.87 14.56 38.81
N ILE A 6 15.16 15.83 38.53
CA ILE A 6 14.60 16.56 37.39
C ILE A 6 15.12 16.00 36.06
N LEU A 7 16.42 15.59 36.03
CA LEU A 7 16.99 14.93 34.85
C LEU A 7 16.40 13.54 34.62
N LEU A 8 16.09 12.79 35.66
CA LEU A 8 15.48 11.47 35.60
C LEU A 8 14.01 11.56 35.14
N ILE A 9 13.27 12.59 35.55
CA ILE A 9 11.88 12.84 35.12
C ILE A 9 11.82 13.33 33.66
N GLY A 10 12.83 14.09 33.23
CA GLY A 10 12.98 14.53 31.83
C GLY A 10 13.24 13.39 30.83
N VAL A 11 13.93 12.33 31.27
CA VAL A 11 14.19 11.14 30.42
C VAL A 11 13.00 10.21 30.32
N LEU A 12 12.06 10.26 31.29
CA LEU A 12 10.83 9.47 31.27
C LEU A 12 9.70 10.11 30.45
N ALA A 13 9.87 11.33 29.99
CA ALA A 13 8.95 12.01 29.05
C ALA A 13 9.27 11.69 27.58
N THR A 14 9.77 10.51 27.27
CA THR A 14 9.74 10.01 25.90
C THR A 14 8.28 9.79 25.53
N THR A 15 7.71 10.81 24.87
CA THR A 15 6.40 10.74 24.26
C THR A 15 6.41 9.56 23.33
N SER A 16 5.74 8.49 23.73
CA SER A 16 5.46 7.36 22.87
C SER A 16 4.69 7.90 21.65
N VAL A 17 5.37 8.04 20.52
CA VAL A 17 4.74 8.36 19.25
C VAL A 17 3.95 7.12 18.86
N PHE A 18 2.68 7.11 19.19
CA PHE A 18 1.75 6.08 18.77
C PHE A 18 1.46 6.31 17.28
N ALA A 19 2.06 5.51 16.41
CA ALA A 19 1.75 5.53 15.00
C ALA A 19 0.55 4.64 14.76
N GLN A 20 -0.51 5.19 14.15
CA GLN A 20 -1.52 4.37 13.51
C GLN A 20 -0.86 3.57 12.39
N GLY A 21 -1.30 2.32 12.19
CA GLY A 21 -0.85 1.54 11.06
C GLY A 21 -1.17 2.22 9.73
N PRO A 22 -0.35 1.99 8.69
CA PRO A 22 -0.61 2.50 7.36
C PRO A 22 -1.88 1.87 6.78
N PRO A 23 -2.63 2.55 5.89
CA PRO A 23 -3.82 1.99 5.27
C PRO A 23 -3.51 0.72 4.46
N ILE A 24 -4.51 -0.18 4.32
CA ILE A 24 -4.33 -1.47 3.64
C ILE A 24 -4.22 -1.29 2.12
N PHE A 25 -5.13 -0.51 1.52
CA PHE A 25 -5.33 -0.40 0.07
C PHE A 25 -4.83 0.93 -0.54
N THR A 26 -4.29 1.82 0.28
CA THR A 26 -3.77 3.13 -0.14
C THR A 26 -2.34 3.28 0.35
N GLU A 27 -1.57 4.13 -0.28
CA GLU A 27 -0.22 4.47 0.19
C GLU A 27 -0.27 5.34 1.45
N THR A 28 0.80 5.25 2.25
CA THR A 28 1.01 6.10 3.42
C THR A 28 2.12 7.10 3.16
N PRO A 29 1.96 8.36 3.59
CA PRO A 29 3.05 9.35 3.54
C PRO A 29 4.00 9.22 4.74
N ILE A 30 3.76 8.28 5.64
CA ILE A 30 4.66 8.04 6.78
C ILE A 30 5.75 7.08 6.33
N LEU A 31 6.99 7.57 6.35
CA LEU A 31 8.17 6.78 6.07
C LEU A 31 8.62 6.04 7.34
N LEU A 32 9.37 4.97 7.16
CA LEU A 32 10.07 4.28 8.26
C LEU A 32 11.10 5.24 8.85
N GLY A 33 11.50 5.09 10.08
CA GLY A 33 12.52 5.95 10.72
C GLY A 33 13.85 5.99 9.97
N LEU A 34 14.80 6.77 10.47
CA LEU A 34 16.18 6.80 9.96
C LEU A 34 16.75 5.38 9.98
N ASP A 35 17.38 4.97 8.87
CA ASP A 35 17.92 3.62 8.65
C ASP A 35 16.89 2.48 8.80
N GLY A 36 15.60 2.82 8.88
CA GLY A 36 14.52 1.86 8.97
C GLY A 36 14.30 1.12 7.66
N GLY A 37 14.13 -0.18 7.76
CA GLY A 37 13.77 -1.06 6.66
C GLY A 37 12.55 -1.89 7.00
N GLY A 38 12.15 -2.74 6.08
CA GLY A 38 11.03 -3.64 6.34
C GLY A 38 10.75 -4.57 5.19
N MET A 39 9.74 -5.39 5.40
CA MET A 39 9.18 -6.27 4.41
C MET A 39 7.66 -6.20 4.48
N ARG A 40 7.03 -6.06 3.34
CA ARG A 40 5.58 -6.18 3.20
C ARG A 40 5.24 -7.25 2.19
N THR A 41 4.40 -8.18 2.59
CA THR A 41 3.85 -9.17 1.67
C THR A 41 2.36 -9.36 1.93
N PHE A 42 1.59 -9.63 0.88
CA PHE A 42 0.16 -9.89 0.99
C PHE A 42 -0.35 -10.71 -0.18
N GLY A 43 -1.18 -11.71 0.09
CA GLY A 43 -1.91 -12.45 -0.92
C GLY A 43 -3.16 -11.68 -1.34
N ARG A 44 -3.39 -11.54 -2.64
CA ARG A 44 -4.61 -10.99 -3.21
C ARG A 44 -5.27 -12.01 -4.10
N PHE A 45 -6.51 -12.34 -3.79
CA PHE A 45 -7.38 -13.17 -4.62
C PHE A 45 -8.35 -12.25 -5.35
N ILE A 46 -8.14 -12.07 -6.64
CA ILE A 46 -8.98 -11.28 -7.53
C ILE A 46 -9.93 -12.27 -8.21
N VAL A 47 -11.18 -12.29 -7.77
CA VAL A 47 -12.21 -13.14 -8.33
C VAL A 47 -12.97 -12.37 -9.41
N LYS A 48 -12.90 -12.89 -10.62
CA LYS A 48 -13.56 -12.36 -11.80
C LYS A 48 -14.64 -13.35 -12.28
N GLU A 49 -15.46 -12.94 -13.22
CA GLU A 49 -16.52 -13.81 -13.77
C GLU A 49 -15.96 -15.13 -14.34
N ASN A 50 -14.86 -15.06 -15.09
CA ASN A 50 -14.28 -16.21 -15.78
C ASN A 50 -12.86 -16.58 -15.34
N ALA A 51 -12.36 -15.98 -14.26
CA ALA A 51 -11.00 -16.21 -13.80
C ALA A 51 -10.85 -15.96 -12.30
N THR A 52 -9.91 -16.65 -11.69
CA THR A 52 -9.36 -16.28 -10.37
C THR A 52 -7.88 -15.98 -10.52
N VAL A 53 -7.46 -14.80 -10.11
CA VAL A 53 -6.06 -14.39 -10.15
C VAL A 53 -5.55 -14.24 -8.71
N TYR A 54 -4.57 -15.06 -8.37
CA TYR A 54 -3.82 -14.89 -7.13
C TYR A 54 -2.54 -14.09 -7.40
N VAL A 55 -2.32 -13.06 -6.60
CA VAL A 55 -1.13 -12.21 -6.67
C VAL A 55 -0.49 -12.14 -5.29
N GLN A 56 0.77 -12.51 -5.18
CA GLN A 56 1.57 -12.43 -3.97
C GLN A 56 2.71 -11.42 -4.17
N PRO A 57 2.52 -10.13 -3.91
CA PRO A 57 3.60 -9.16 -3.93
C PRO A 57 4.48 -9.29 -2.68
N LEU A 58 5.76 -8.99 -2.88
CA LEU A 58 6.75 -8.81 -1.83
C LEU A 58 7.43 -7.48 -2.09
N ALA A 59 7.39 -6.57 -1.12
CA ALA A 59 8.06 -5.27 -1.19
C ALA A 59 9.05 -5.14 -0.03
N ILE A 60 10.22 -4.61 -0.33
CA ILE A 60 11.33 -4.40 0.60
C ILE A 60 11.70 -2.91 0.56
N PRO A 61 11.11 -2.08 1.43
CA PRO A 61 11.49 -0.68 1.60
C PRO A 61 12.72 -0.53 2.49
N TYR A 62 13.50 0.52 2.21
CA TYR A 62 14.62 0.96 3.03
C TYR A 62 14.72 2.49 3.02
N ASN A 63 14.91 3.11 4.17
CA ASN A 63 15.08 4.54 4.29
C ASN A 63 16.57 4.92 4.14
N LEU A 64 16.88 5.74 3.13
CA LEU A 64 18.20 6.35 2.96
C LEU A 64 18.44 7.50 3.94
N GLY A 65 17.40 7.95 4.61
CA GLY A 65 17.41 9.05 5.56
C GLY A 65 16.01 9.31 6.09
N SER A 66 15.84 10.36 6.87
CA SER A 66 14.54 10.68 7.49
C SER A 66 13.44 11.08 6.51
N LYS A 67 13.80 11.46 5.27
CA LYS A 67 12.87 12.01 4.27
C LYS A 67 12.82 11.24 2.96
N THR A 68 13.69 10.24 2.78
CA THR A 68 13.84 9.51 1.53
C THR A 68 13.77 8.01 1.79
N GLN A 69 12.89 7.32 1.10
CA GLN A 69 12.76 5.87 1.14
C GLN A 69 12.85 5.33 -0.29
N ILE A 70 13.66 4.30 -0.47
CA ILE A 70 13.71 3.51 -1.71
C ILE A 70 13.22 2.10 -1.42
N GLY A 71 12.95 1.34 -2.45
CA GLY A 71 12.69 -0.09 -2.30
C GLY A 71 12.47 -0.77 -3.61
N ILE A 72 12.41 -2.08 -3.51
CA ILE A 72 12.08 -2.98 -4.61
C ILE A 72 10.82 -3.78 -4.27
N ALA A 73 10.06 -4.13 -5.29
CA ALA A 73 8.92 -5.01 -5.15
C ALA A 73 8.84 -5.96 -6.34
N GLY A 74 8.61 -7.24 -6.05
CA GLY A 74 8.29 -8.26 -7.03
C GLY A 74 6.94 -8.88 -6.71
N ARG A 75 6.40 -9.68 -7.62
CA ARG A 75 5.13 -10.39 -7.41
C ARG A 75 5.17 -11.78 -8.03
N PHE A 76 4.67 -12.75 -7.30
CA PHE A 76 4.29 -14.03 -7.87
C PHE A 76 2.82 -13.96 -8.28
N ILE A 77 2.47 -14.48 -9.44
CA ILE A 77 1.11 -14.45 -9.99
C ILE A 77 0.72 -15.87 -10.38
N ASN A 78 -0.49 -16.25 -10.04
CA ASN A 78 -1.15 -17.45 -10.55
C ASN A 78 -2.50 -17.03 -11.15
N ILE A 79 -2.74 -17.40 -12.40
CA ILE A 79 -3.96 -17.12 -13.15
C ILE A 79 -4.64 -18.45 -13.44
N ASN A 80 -5.83 -18.59 -12.92
CA ASN A 80 -6.71 -19.74 -13.19
C ASN A 80 -7.90 -19.24 -14.01
N LEU A 81 -7.94 -19.60 -15.27
CA LEU A 81 -9.08 -19.35 -16.17
C LEU A 81 -10.01 -20.56 -16.13
N ASN A 82 -11.33 -20.31 -16.10
CA ASN A 82 -12.30 -21.38 -16.20
C ASN A 82 -12.10 -22.14 -17.51
N ASN A 83 -11.98 -23.48 -17.42
CA ASN A 83 -11.76 -24.40 -18.53
C ASN A 83 -10.38 -24.36 -19.22
N PHE A 84 -9.38 -23.76 -18.59
CA PHE A 84 -8.00 -23.75 -19.07
C PHE A 84 -7.04 -24.17 -17.96
N GLU A 85 -5.84 -24.60 -18.36
CA GLU A 85 -4.77 -24.86 -17.38
C GLU A 85 -4.34 -23.57 -16.67
N SER A 86 -4.03 -23.68 -15.39
CA SER A 86 -3.55 -22.55 -14.61
C SER A 86 -2.13 -22.17 -15.04
N VAL A 87 -1.89 -20.86 -15.14
CA VAL A 87 -0.57 -20.31 -15.45
C VAL A 87 -0.02 -19.59 -14.24
N SER A 88 1.24 -19.88 -13.89
CA SER A 88 1.90 -19.22 -12.78
C SER A 88 3.32 -18.82 -13.10
N GLY A 89 3.81 -17.80 -12.39
CA GLY A 89 5.19 -17.32 -12.55
C GLY A 89 5.46 -16.02 -11.81
N PHE A 90 6.70 -15.56 -11.95
CA PHE A 90 7.09 -14.24 -11.44
C PHE A 90 6.70 -13.17 -12.47
N GLY A 91 6.06 -12.12 -11.98
CA GLY A 91 5.74 -10.93 -12.75
C GLY A 91 6.88 -9.92 -12.78
N ASP A 92 6.54 -8.71 -13.19
CA ASP A 92 7.50 -7.62 -13.34
C ASP A 92 8.05 -7.15 -12.00
N LEU A 93 9.29 -6.63 -12.05
CA LEU A 93 9.96 -6.02 -10.91
C LEU A 93 9.62 -4.52 -10.86
N THR A 94 9.40 -4.00 -9.68
CA THR A 94 9.18 -2.57 -9.45
C THR A 94 10.28 -2.02 -8.55
N PHE A 95 10.91 -0.94 -8.97
CA PHE A 95 11.69 -0.05 -8.08
C PHE A 95 10.80 1.11 -7.66
N PHE A 96 10.88 1.53 -6.40
CA PHE A 96 10.17 2.71 -5.95
C PHE A 96 11.04 3.66 -5.14
N LEU A 97 10.72 4.95 -5.26
CA LEU A 97 11.30 6.04 -4.50
C LEU A 97 10.17 6.85 -3.88
N LYS A 98 10.29 7.14 -2.58
CA LYS A 98 9.40 8.06 -1.86
C LYS A 98 10.24 9.19 -1.31
N GLN A 99 9.81 10.43 -1.55
CA GLN A 99 10.45 11.64 -1.05
C GLN A 99 9.45 12.46 -0.26
N GLN A 100 9.74 12.73 1.00
CA GLN A 100 8.92 13.61 1.82
C GLN A 100 9.09 15.06 1.37
N LEU A 101 7.98 15.67 0.96
CA LEU A 101 7.94 17.07 0.50
C LEU A 101 7.54 18.00 1.63
N TYR A 102 6.58 17.59 2.46
CA TYR A 102 6.07 18.42 3.53
C TYR A 102 5.75 17.59 4.77
N GLN A 103 5.99 18.17 5.94
CA GLN A 103 5.62 17.61 7.25
C GLN A 103 5.25 18.75 8.20
N LYS A 104 4.12 18.58 8.88
CA LYS A 104 3.70 19.44 9.98
C LYS A 104 3.21 18.57 11.13
N ASP A 105 3.99 18.56 12.20
CA ASP A 105 3.66 17.81 13.41
C ASP A 105 3.01 18.71 14.46
N GLY A 106 2.15 18.13 15.28
CA GLY A 106 1.54 18.74 16.45
C GLY A 106 1.30 17.70 17.53
N LYS A 107 0.85 18.11 18.69
CA LYS A 107 0.57 17.19 19.80
C LYS A 107 -0.49 16.15 19.39
N GLY A 108 -0.05 14.89 19.26
CA GLY A 108 -0.92 13.76 18.88
C GLY A 108 -1.44 13.79 17.43
N LYS A 109 -0.79 14.52 16.52
CA LYS A 109 -1.18 14.60 15.11
C LYS A 109 0.00 14.92 14.19
N THR A 110 -0.06 14.44 12.97
CA THR A 110 0.88 14.79 11.89
C THR A 110 0.15 14.95 10.57
N PHE A 111 0.58 15.89 9.75
CA PHE A 111 0.19 16.02 8.37
C PHE A 111 1.43 15.91 7.49
N ARG A 112 1.38 15.04 6.49
CA ARG A 112 2.52 14.79 5.60
C ARG A 112 2.09 14.71 4.15
N ILE A 113 3.01 15.12 3.27
CA ILE A 113 2.91 14.97 1.82
C ILE A 113 4.22 14.38 1.33
N ILE A 114 4.13 13.34 0.51
CA ILE A 114 5.27 12.75 -0.20
C ILE A 114 5.02 12.70 -1.71
N ALA A 115 6.09 12.79 -2.48
CA ALA A 115 6.12 12.31 -3.86
C ALA A 115 6.56 10.85 -3.87
N LYS A 116 5.94 10.04 -4.73
CA LYS A 116 6.31 8.64 -4.96
C LYS A 116 6.48 8.41 -6.44
N LEU A 117 7.61 7.83 -6.81
CA LEU A 117 7.89 7.30 -8.14
C LEU A 117 7.93 5.78 -8.06
N ASP A 118 7.17 5.11 -8.90
CA ASP A 118 7.28 3.67 -9.15
C ASP A 118 7.75 3.46 -10.58
N GLN A 119 8.81 2.66 -10.76
CA GLN A 119 9.33 2.25 -12.06
C GLN A 119 9.20 0.73 -12.19
N VAL A 120 8.39 0.27 -13.13
CA VAL A 120 8.20 -1.15 -13.44
C VAL A 120 9.12 -1.54 -14.59
N PHE A 121 9.86 -2.63 -14.39
CA PHE A 121 10.73 -3.28 -15.36
C PHE A 121 10.03 -4.53 -15.87
N PRO A 122 9.79 -4.66 -17.19
CA PRO A 122 9.02 -5.77 -17.77
C PRO A 122 9.89 -7.04 -17.92
N ILE A 123 10.26 -7.61 -16.79
CA ILE A 123 11.06 -8.85 -16.74
C ILE A 123 10.24 -10.10 -16.46
N GLY A 124 8.93 -9.93 -16.28
CA GLY A 124 8.00 -11.04 -16.05
C GLY A 124 7.86 -11.93 -17.27
N LYS A 125 7.42 -13.17 -17.04
CA LYS A 125 7.23 -14.15 -18.11
C LYS A 125 6.10 -13.73 -19.04
N THR A 126 6.40 -13.53 -20.33
CA THR A 126 5.45 -13.12 -21.37
C THR A 126 5.04 -14.25 -22.32
N SER A 127 5.79 -15.37 -22.31
CA SER A 127 5.59 -16.52 -23.22
C SER A 127 4.39 -17.42 -22.85
N SER A 128 3.68 -17.13 -21.77
CA SER A 128 2.48 -17.88 -21.38
C SER A 128 1.20 -17.20 -21.85
N MET A 129 0.12 -17.96 -22.02
CA MET A 129 -1.21 -17.42 -22.27
C MET A 129 -2.17 -17.87 -21.14
N PRO A 130 -2.68 -16.92 -20.31
CA PRO A 130 -2.39 -15.47 -20.33
C PRO A 130 -0.97 -15.13 -19.88
N SER A 131 -0.46 -14.00 -20.35
CA SER A 131 0.87 -13.50 -19.97
C SER A 131 0.93 -13.13 -18.47
N ILE A 132 2.03 -13.46 -17.81
CA ILE A 132 2.31 -13.09 -16.42
C ILE A 132 2.97 -11.72 -16.35
N GLY A 133 3.92 -11.42 -17.24
CA GLY A 133 4.55 -10.11 -17.39
C GLY A 133 3.71 -9.15 -18.20
N SER A 134 3.93 -7.85 -18.01
CA SER A 134 3.21 -6.79 -18.74
C SER A 134 3.81 -6.49 -20.13
N ASP A 135 5.05 -6.91 -20.38
CA ASP A 135 5.83 -6.52 -21.57
C ASP A 135 5.92 -5.00 -21.77
N SER A 136 5.72 -4.24 -20.71
CA SER A 136 5.63 -2.78 -20.77
C SER A 136 6.41 -2.13 -19.64
N TRP A 137 7.23 -1.15 -20.00
CA TRP A 137 7.78 -0.21 -19.04
C TRP A 137 6.65 0.67 -18.51
N GLN A 138 6.60 0.84 -17.18
CA GLN A 138 5.59 1.68 -16.57
C GLN A 138 6.26 2.61 -15.57
N SER A 139 5.97 3.91 -15.68
CA SER A 139 6.49 4.95 -14.79
C SER A 139 5.33 5.67 -14.15
N GLN A 140 5.13 5.51 -12.85
CA GLN A 140 4.05 6.13 -12.12
C GLN A 140 4.59 7.19 -11.16
N LEU A 141 4.17 8.44 -11.34
CA LEU A 141 4.40 9.51 -10.39
C LEU A 141 3.14 9.78 -9.59
N SER A 142 3.25 9.81 -8.26
CA SER A 142 2.13 10.02 -7.35
C SER A 142 2.44 11.06 -6.28
N LEU A 143 1.42 11.81 -5.87
CA LEU A 143 1.39 12.55 -4.62
C LEU A 143 0.57 11.76 -3.60
N VAL A 144 1.14 11.55 -2.42
CA VAL A 144 0.49 10.85 -1.31
C VAL A 144 0.42 11.80 -0.13
N THR A 145 -0.76 11.94 0.45
CA THR A 145 -0.99 12.79 1.61
C THR A 145 -1.61 12.00 2.74
N GLY A 146 -1.43 12.45 3.97
CA GLY A 146 -2.10 11.87 5.13
C GLY A 146 -2.13 12.82 6.31
N TYR A 147 -3.29 12.88 6.93
CA TYR A 147 -3.50 13.51 8.23
C TYR A 147 -3.80 12.41 9.24
N VAL A 148 -2.87 12.22 10.17
CA VAL A 148 -2.90 11.13 11.14
C VAL A 148 -2.97 11.73 12.53
N THR A 149 -3.93 11.27 13.31
CA THR A 149 -4.15 11.65 14.71
C THR A 149 -4.15 10.41 15.59
N LEU A 150 -4.22 10.59 16.92
CA LEU A 150 -4.42 9.48 17.85
C LEU A 150 -5.80 8.81 17.71
N LYS A 151 -6.78 9.48 17.10
CA LYS A 151 -8.16 9.02 16.99
C LYS A 151 -8.51 8.45 15.61
N TYR A 152 -7.88 8.94 14.56
CA TYR A 152 -8.14 8.52 13.18
C TYR A 152 -7.01 8.95 12.25
N GLY A 153 -6.94 8.31 11.09
CA GLY A 153 -6.09 8.70 9.97
C GLY A 153 -6.91 8.88 8.70
N ILE A 154 -6.60 9.92 7.94
CA ILE A 154 -7.15 10.16 6.61
C ILE A 154 -5.99 10.17 5.62
N TYR A 155 -6.12 9.43 4.53
CA TYR A 155 -5.08 9.28 3.52
C TYR A 155 -5.64 9.53 2.15
N GLY A 156 -4.82 10.11 1.29
CA GLY A 156 -5.14 10.35 -0.12
C GLY A 156 -3.93 10.08 -1.00
N GLN A 157 -4.20 9.64 -2.21
CA GLN A 157 -3.19 9.46 -3.25
C GLN A 157 -3.80 9.82 -4.59
N VAL A 158 -3.04 10.55 -5.39
CA VAL A 158 -3.31 10.76 -6.81
C VAL A 158 -2.00 10.56 -7.57
N GLY A 159 -2.06 9.90 -8.72
CA GLY A 159 -0.88 9.65 -9.52
C GLY A 159 -1.21 9.33 -10.96
N TYR A 160 -0.25 9.56 -11.84
CA TYR A 160 -0.35 9.24 -13.25
C TYR A 160 0.70 8.20 -13.62
N ASN A 161 0.29 7.18 -14.35
CA ASN A 161 1.11 6.07 -14.80
C ASN A 161 1.25 6.14 -16.32
N LEU A 162 2.45 6.42 -16.77
CA LEU A 162 2.86 6.34 -18.16
C LEU A 162 3.26 4.90 -18.49
N THR A 163 2.79 4.39 -19.61
CA THR A 163 3.02 3.02 -20.03
C THR A 163 3.61 2.96 -21.44
N SER A 164 4.25 1.87 -21.79
CA SER A 164 4.76 1.60 -23.14
C SER A 164 4.05 0.39 -23.77
N ASN A 165 4.43 0.06 -25.00
CA ASN A 165 3.99 -1.16 -25.69
C ASN A 165 2.46 -1.36 -25.76
N GLY A 166 1.72 -0.27 -25.96
CA GLY A 166 0.27 -0.31 -26.18
C GLY A 166 -0.58 -0.60 -24.96
N LEU A 167 -0.01 -0.65 -23.76
CA LEU A 167 -0.83 -0.59 -22.55
C LEU A 167 -1.38 0.84 -22.36
N PRO A 168 -2.64 1.00 -21.94
CA PRO A 168 -3.22 2.33 -21.75
C PRO A 168 -2.64 3.03 -20.51
N ASP A 169 -2.32 4.31 -20.69
CA ASP A 169 -1.98 5.20 -19.59
C ASP A 169 -3.14 5.33 -18.61
N ASN A 170 -2.83 5.61 -17.35
CA ASN A 170 -3.88 5.70 -16.36
C ASN A 170 -3.60 6.66 -15.21
N LEU A 171 -4.66 7.31 -14.75
CA LEU A 171 -4.72 8.08 -13.53
C LEU A 171 -5.17 7.15 -12.39
N ILE A 172 -4.43 7.14 -11.28
CA ILE A 172 -4.86 6.50 -10.04
C ILE A 172 -5.31 7.54 -9.03
N TYR A 173 -6.34 7.23 -8.27
CA TYR A 173 -6.82 8.06 -7.18
C TYR A 173 -7.39 7.19 -6.06
N ASN A 174 -6.87 7.38 -4.85
CA ASN A 174 -7.24 6.59 -3.69
C ASN A 174 -7.54 7.49 -2.51
N ALA A 175 -8.51 7.11 -1.70
CA ALA A 175 -8.76 7.71 -0.41
C ALA A 175 -9.01 6.61 0.63
N ALA A 176 -8.53 6.83 1.86
CA ALA A 176 -8.74 5.89 2.95
C ALA A 176 -8.93 6.61 4.29
N PHE A 177 -9.75 6.02 5.12
CA PHE A 177 -9.98 6.38 6.50
C PHE A 177 -9.61 5.18 7.38
N VAL A 178 -8.79 5.44 8.41
CA VAL A 178 -8.34 4.43 9.36
C VAL A 178 -8.80 4.84 10.76
N TYR A 179 -9.49 3.93 11.43
CA TYR A 179 -10.02 4.16 12.76
C TYR A 179 -9.55 3.08 13.74
N PRO A 180 -8.86 3.43 14.85
CA PRO A 180 -8.45 2.50 15.88
C PRO A 180 -9.65 2.02 16.69
N LEU A 181 -9.90 0.71 16.70
CA LEU A 181 -10.98 0.07 17.45
C LEU A 181 -10.60 -0.20 18.91
N LEU A 182 -9.31 -0.36 19.18
CA LEU A 182 -8.79 -0.57 20.53
C LEU A 182 -8.05 0.68 21.03
N PRO A 183 -8.04 0.93 22.34
CA PRO A 183 -7.25 2.00 22.94
C PRO A 183 -5.76 1.84 22.60
N GLN A 184 -5.12 2.94 22.23
CA GLN A 184 -3.69 2.95 21.96
C GLN A 184 -2.92 2.72 23.27
N LYS A 185 -2.11 1.66 23.30
CA LYS A 185 -1.28 1.26 24.44
C LYS A 185 0.14 0.95 23.98
N TYR A 186 1.07 0.98 24.90
CA TYR A 186 2.45 0.54 24.68
C TYR A 186 2.75 -0.65 25.60
N PRO A 187 3.35 -1.75 25.12
CA PRO A 187 3.68 -2.03 23.71
C PRO A 187 2.44 -2.08 22.82
N PRO A 188 2.56 -1.79 21.52
CA PRO A 188 1.41 -1.69 20.65
C PRO A 188 0.69 -3.04 20.52
N ASN A 189 -0.60 -3.01 20.79
CA ASN A 189 -1.55 -4.06 20.46
C ASN A 189 -2.83 -3.34 20.02
N GLN A 190 -2.94 -3.08 18.72
CA GLN A 190 -3.95 -2.20 18.19
C GLN A 190 -4.68 -2.86 17.04
N LEU A 191 -5.99 -2.75 17.04
CA LEU A 191 -6.84 -3.17 15.95
C LEU A 191 -7.39 -1.91 15.26
N ASN A 192 -7.19 -1.81 13.96
CA ASN A 192 -7.66 -0.69 13.14
C ASN A 192 -8.70 -1.17 12.13
N LEU A 193 -9.77 -0.40 12.00
CA LEU A 193 -10.69 -0.49 10.87
C LEU A 193 -10.17 0.40 9.73
N ASN A 194 -10.14 -0.14 8.52
CA ASN A 194 -9.78 0.57 7.30
C ASN A 194 -10.98 0.60 6.36
N ILE A 195 -11.35 1.78 5.87
CA ILE A 195 -12.37 1.96 4.83
C ILE A 195 -11.79 2.88 3.76
N GLY A 196 -12.14 2.65 2.50
CA GLY A 196 -11.61 3.50 1.44
C GLY A 196 -12.25 3.28 0.09
N ILE A 197 -11.78 4.07 -0.85
CA ILE A 197 -12.06 3.93 -2.28
C ILE A 197 -10.75 3.89 -3.05
N ASN A 198 -10.72 3.09 -4.10
CA ASN A 198 -9.55 2.93 -4.96
C ASN A 198 -10.01 3.06 -6.41
N GLY A 199 -9.56 4.10 -7.08
CA GLY A 199 -9.95 4.39 -8.44
C GLY A 199 -8.78 4.30 -9.43
N LYS A 200 -9.11 3.87 -10.64
CA LYS A 200 -8.21 3.83 -11.78
C LYS A 200 -8.96 4.24 -13.05
N PHE A 201 -8.52 5.33 -13.65
CA PHE A 201 -9.07 5.85 -14.90
C PHE A 201 -8.05 5.65 -16.02
N PHE A 202 -8.42 4.89 -17.04
CA PHE A 202 -7.59 4.65 -18.22
C PHE A 202 -7.87 5.73 -19.25
N THR A 203 -6.88 6.58 -19.51
CA THR A 203 -7.03 7.80 -20.32
C THR A 203 -7.26 7.50 -21.79
N ASP A 204 -6.58 6.48 -22.33
CA ASP A 204 -6.59 6.18 -23.77
C ASP A 204 -7.88 5.47 -24.21
N VAL A 205 -8.54 4.78 -23.28
CA VAL A 205 -9.78 4.03 -23.57
C VAL A 205 -10.99 4.61 -22.84
N ASN A 206 -10.81 5.72 -22.13
CA ASN A 206 -11.86 6.41 -21.38
C ASN A 206 -12.67 5.46 -20.47
N SER A 207 -12.00 4.59 -19.76
CA SER A 207 -12.60 3.55 -18.90
C SER A 207 -12.23 3.79 -17.44
N ASN A 208 -13.20 3.70 -16.55
CA ASN A 208 -13.05 3.94 -15.13
C ASN A 208 -13.36 2.68 -14.32
N THR A 209 -12.54 2.44 -13.29
CA THR A 209 -12.77 1.39 -12.30
C THR A 209 -12.65 1.98 -10.91
N ILE A 210 -13.70 1.84 -10.10
CA ILE A 210 -13.71 2.29 -8.70
C ILE A 210 -14.11 1.11 -7.82
N LEU A 211 -13.25 0.80 -6.85
CA LEU A 211 -13.48 -0.22 -5.85
C LEU A 211 -13.73 0.44 -4.49
N ALA A 212 -14.80 0.07 -3.80
CA ALA A 212 -14.95 0.30 -2.36
C ALA A 212 -14.09 -0.73 -1.63
N SER A 213 -13.41 -0.31 -0.58
CA SER A 213 -12.52 -1.16 0.20
C SER A 213 -12.84 -1.10 1.69
N GLY A 214 -12.76 -2.25 2.34
CA GLY A 214 -12.91 -2.39 3.79
C GLY A 214 -11.95 -3.44 4.32
N GLY A 215 -11.47 -3.26 5.56
CA GLY A 215 -10.57 -4.25 6.15
C GLY A 215 -10.20 -3.93 7.59
N ILE A 216 -9.52 -4.88 8.19
CA ILE A 216 -8.97 -4.78 9.54
C ILE A 216 -7.46 -4.96 9.50
N GLN A 217 -6.79 -4.25 10.37
CA GLN A 217 -5.35 -4.32 10.54
C GLN A 217 -5.05 -4.51 12.02
N TRP A 218 -4.32 -5.56 12.33
CA TRP A 218 -3.91 -5.87 13.70
C TRP A 218 -2.42 -5.65 13.87
N ILE A 219 -2.05 -4.66 14.65
CA ILE A 219 -0.67 -4.35 15.04
C ILE A 219 -0.39 -5.13 16.32
N THR A 220 0.37 -6.21 16.21
CA THR A 220 0.67 -7.12 17.32
C THR A 220 1.90 -6.71 18.12
N SER A 221 2.80 -5.94 17.50
CA SER A 221 4.04 -5.50 18.11
C SER A 221 4.57 -4.22 17.44
N LYS A 222 5.71 -3.72 17.89
CA LYS A 222 6.40 -2.59 17.25
C LYS A 222 6.83 -2.88 15.81
N THR A 223 7.10 -4.14 15.51
CA THR A 223 7.72 -4.58 14.27
C THR A 223 6.79 -5.39 13.36
N ALA A 224 5.65 -5.86 13.85
CA ALA A 224 4.78 -6.74 13.09
C ALA A 224 3.32 -6.31 13.12
N LEU A 225 2.69 -6.38 11.96
CA LEU A 225 1.26 -6.22 11.81
C LEU A 225 0.71 -7.21 10.78
N PHE A 226 -0.56 -7.56 10.95
CA PHE A 226 -1.35 -8.37 10.04
C PHE A 226 -2.49 -7.54 9.47
N GLU A 227 -2.86 -7.81 8.23
CA GLU A 227 -3.94 -7.10 7.56
C GLU A 227 -4.82 -8.08 6.77
N ALA A 228 -6.13 -7.82 6.82
CA ALA A 228 -7.11 -8.53 6.00
C ALA A 228 -8.14 -7.53 5.48
N GLY A 229 -8.59 -7.72 4.24
CA GLY A 229 -9.58 -6.82 3.68
C GLY A 229 -10.21 -7.32 2.40
N ILE A 230 -11.26 -6.63 2.00
CA ILE A 230 -12.03 -6.89 0.79
C ILE A 230 -12.17 -5.59 -0.02
N GLN A 231 -12.19 -5.75 -1.34
CA GLN A 231 -12.57 -4.68 -2.26
C GLN A 231 -13.71 -5.18 -3.15
N ILE A 232 -14.69 -4.32 -3.37
CA ILE A 232 -15.88 -4.60 -4.19
C ILE A 232 -16.00 -3.50 -5.23
N PRO A 233 -16.20 -3.82 -6.52
CA PRO A 233 -16.38 -2.81 -7.56
C PRO A 233 -17.70 -2.05 -7.37
N ILE A 234 -17.61 -0.69 -7.40
CA ILE A 234 -18.77 0.21 -7.43
C ILE A 234 -18.98 0.76 -8.86
N VAL A 235 -17.88 1.00 -9.57
CA VAL A 235 -17.88 1.36 -10.99
C VAL A 235 -16.85 0.49 -11.68
N GLU A 236 -17.23 -0.11 -12.80
CA GLU A 236 -16.31 -0.93 -13.59
C GLU A 236 -16.74 -0.93 -15.06
N GLU A 237 -16.13 -0.02 -15.82
CA GLU A 237 -16.39 0.18 -17.24
C GLU A 237 -15.45 -0.71 -18.07
N VAL A 238 -15.63 -2.01 -17.96
CA VAL A 238 -14.85 -3.03 -18.66
C VAL A 238 -15.76 -4.07 -19.29
N PRO A 239 -15.31 -4.83 -20.30
CA PRO A 239 -16.07 -5.94 -20.85
C PRO A 239 -16.48 -6.95 -19.76
N LYS A 240 -17.65 -7.55 -19.92
CA LYS A 240 -18.26 -8.45 -18.93
C LYS A 240 -17.28 -9.54 -18.45
N ALA A 241 -16.55 -10.16 -19.38
CA ALA A 241 -15.57 -11.22 -19.06
C ALA A 241 -14.39 -10.75 -18.19
N GLN A 242 -14.15 -9.45 -18.09
CA GLN A 242 -13.06 -8.86 -17.29
C GLN A 242 -13.57 -8.31 -15.96
N LYS A 243 -14.88 -8.28 -15.73
CA LYS A 243 -15.46 -7.74 -14.49
C LYS A 243 -14.97 -8.49 -13.27
N THR A 244 -14.67 -7.70 -12.24
CA THR A 244 -14.24 -8.18 -10.93
C THR A 244 -15.47 -8.37 -10.05
N ASN A 245 -15.62 -9.53 -9.45
CA ASN A 245 -16.67 -9.75 -8.46
C ASN A 245 -16.24 -9.19 -7.10
N TYR A 246 -15.04 -9.53 -6.66
CA TYR A 246 -14.43 -9.00 -5.45
C TYR A 246 -12.92 -9.30 -5.41
N VAL A 247 -12.21 -8.61 -4.52
CA VAL A 247 -10.79 -8.88 -4.23
C VAL A 247 -10.65 -9.12 -2.74
N LEU A 248 -10.11 -10.27 -2.34
CA LEU A 248 -9.71 -10.56 -0.97
C LEU A 248 -8.22 -10.30 -0.80
N THR A 249 -7.83 -9.73 0.32
CA THR A 249 -6.43 -9.44 0.64
C THR A 249 -6.10 -9.89 2.05
N PHE A 250 -4.99 -10.61 2.21
CA PHE A 250 -4.43 -11.02 3.49
C PHE A 250 -2.93 -10.74 3.48
N GLY A 251 -2.40 -10.09 4.49
CA GLY A 251 -1.00 -9.72 4.47
C GLY A 251 -0.36 -9.50 5.81
N THR A 252 0.95 -9.29 5.76
CA THR A 252 1.76 -8.91 6.89
C THR A 252 2.80 -7.87 6.50
N ARG A 253 3.16 -7.04 7.46
CA ARG A 253 4.31 -6.14 7.37
C ARG A 253 5.21 -6.40 8.56
N ILE A 254 6.50 -6.49 8.27
CA ILE A 254 7.55 -6.63 9.27
C ILE A 254 8.46 -5.40 9.12
N LEU A 255 8.69 -4.70 10.21
CA LEU A 255 9.56 -3.52 10.26
C LEU A 255 10.88 -3.93 10.93
N ILE A 256 11.97 -3.39 10.40
CA ILE A 256 13.33 -3.59 10.87
C ILE A 256 13.88 -2.20 11.19
N PHE A 257 14.28 -1.98 12.44
CA PHE A 257 14.83 -0.71 12.95
C PHE A 257 16.25 -0.90 13.41
#